data_b8dc18a5e997151b1e07e5f420aac04c
#
_entry.id   b8dc18a5e997151b1e07e5f420aac04c
#
_cell.length_a   1.000
_cell.length_b   1.000
_cell.length_c   1.000
_cell.angle_alpha   90.00
_cell.angle_beta   90.00
_cell.angle_gamma   90.00
#
_symmetry.space_group_name_H-M   'P 1'
#
loop_
_entity.id
_entity.type
_entity.pdbx_description
1 polymer ?
#
loop_
_entity_poly.entity_id
_entity_poly.type
_entity_poly.pdbx_seq_one_letter_code
_entity_poly.pdbx_strand_id
1 'polypeptide(L)'
;KELIEVNKNSNILKKINEIKAKGFTSSMLLNYIRNPIDFYYHSILGIPDENQMEETIAYNTLGSVIHNTLEDLYKPLENMELNKKFIKEMQGKTDSIVNKYFQEKFSIGDLNKGKNLIIVETAKKYIKNFLKKELNDINEGAVIKILAVEKKFETSVNLSSKLKNIKIRGKIDRIDSVNGVTRVIDYKTGAQIKQGDLNIKEYNMITEDKKYSNIFQLLFYC
;
A
#
# COMPACT_ATOMS: atom_id res chain seq x y z
N LYS A 1 -7.81 19.66 27.93
CA LYS A 1 -7.34 19.61 26.53
C LYS A 1 -8.22 20.56 25.74
N GLU A 2 -7.64 21.60 25.17
CA GLU A 2 -8.37 22.47 24.24
C GLU A 2 -8.80 21.68 23.02
N LEU A 3 -10.07 21.82 22.65
CA LEU A 3 -10.61 21.27 21.41
C LEU A 3 -10.10 22.14 20.25
N ILE A 4 -9.43 21.54 19.28
CA ILE A 4 -9.04 22.22 18.05
C ILE A 4 -10.24 22.21 17.11
N GLU A 5 -10.80 23.40 16.87
CA GLU A 5 -11.91 23.57 15.93
C GLU A 5 -11.43 24.27 14.66
N VAL A 6 -11.85 23.74 13.51
CA VAL A 6 -11.56 24.35 12.21
C VAL A 6 -12.87 24.68 11.51
N ASN A 7 -13.17 25.99 11.39
CA ASN A 7 -14.34 26.46 10.68
C ASN A 7 -14.16 26.29 9.16
N LYS A 8 -15.13 25.66 8.51
CA LYS A 8 -15.14 25.41 7.05
C LYS A 8 -15.45 26.72 6.30
N ASN A 9 -14.43 27.57 6.16
CA ASN A 9 -14.52 28.80 5.37
C ASN A 9 -14.47 28.51 3.84
N SER A 10 -14.64 29.55 3.03
CA SER A 10 -14.67 29.46 1.56
C SER A 10 -13.41 28.81 0.97
N ASN A 11 -12.23 29.06 1.55
CA ASN A 11 -10.96 28.49 1.07
C ASN A 11 -10.89 26.99 1.32
N ILE A 12 -11.32 26.53 2.50
CA ILE A 12 -11.39 25.11 2.83
C ILE A 12 -12.39 24.39 1.93
N LEU A 13 -13.58 24.99 1.72
CA LEU A 13 -14.59 24.42 0.82
C LEU A 13 -14.09 24.34 -0.62
N LYS A 14 -13.34 25.35 -1.10
CA LYS A 14 -12.68 25.31 -2.41
C LYS A 14 -11.71 24.13 -2.50
N LYS A 15 -10.85 23.92 -1.48
CA LYS A 15 -9.91 22.79 -1.44
C LYS A 15 -10.62 21.44 -1.41
N ILE A 16 -11.69 21.30 -0.65
CA ILE A 16 -12.51 20.08 -0.65
C ILE A 16 -13.09 19.81 -2.04
N ASN A 17 -13.56 20.84 -2.75
CA ASN A 17 -14.05 20.69 -4.11
C ASN A 17 -12.94 20.30 -5.10
N GLU A 18 -11.72 20.82 -4.94
CA GLU A 18 -10.55 20.39 -5.73
C GLU A 18 -10.24 18.91 -5.49
N ILE A 19 -10.28 18.46 -4.22
CA ILE A 19 -10.09 17.03 -3.87
C ILE A 19 -11.20 16.17 -4.48
N LYS A 20 -12.47 16.62 -4.37
CA LYS A 20 -13.62 15.94 -4.98
C LYS A 20 -13.45 15.79 -6.50
N ALA A 21 -12.96 16.81 -7.17
CA ALA A 21 -12.72 16.79 -8.61
C ALA A 21 -11.58 15.83 -9.00
N LYS A 22 -10.52 15.77 -8.18
CA LYS A 22 -9.37 14.85 -8.37
C LYS A 22 -9.67 13.41 -7.96
N GLY A 23 -10.64 13.20 -7.08
CA GLY A 23 -10.98 11.91 -6.51
C GLY A 23 -10.36 11.65 -5.13
N PHE A 24 -11.14 11.00 -4.26
CA PHE A 24 -10.70 10.57 -2.93
C PHE A 24 -9.87 9.29 -3.01
N THR A 25 -8.87 9.17 -2.12
CA THR A 25 -8.13 7.93 -1.93
C THR A 25 -8.57 7.24 -0.64
N SER A 26 -8.32 5.94 -0.52
CA SER A 26 -8.61 5.18 0.71
C SER A 26 -7.92 5.79 1.93
N SER A 27 -6.65 6.20 1.79
CA SER A 27 -5.90 6.84 2.88
C SER A 27 -6.48 8.19 3.30
N MET A 28 -6.92 9.04 2.36
CA MET A 28 -7.59 10.30 2.69
C MET A 28 -8.85 10.07 3.50
N LEU A 29 -9.68 9.10 3.10
CA LEU A 29 -10.91 8.78 3.81
C LEU A 29 -10.62 8.19 5.19
N LEU A 30 -9.67 7.28 5.29
CA LEU A 30 -9.24 6.71 6.57
C LEU A 30 -8.68 7.78 7.52
N ASN A 31 -7.89 8.73 7.01
CA ASN A 31 -7.38 9.84 7.83
C ASN A 31 -8.54 10.70 8.35
N TYR A 32 -9.53 11.01 7.50
CA TYR A 32 -10.71 11.77 7.94
C TYR A 32 -11.52 11.02 9.01
N ILE A 33 -11.73 9.72 8.81
CA ILE A 33 -12.48 8.89 9.76
C ILE A 33 -11.77 8.81 11.11
N ARG A 34 -10.43 8.65 11.10
CA ARG A 34 -9.64 8.50 12.32
C ARG A 34 -9.44 9.81 13.07
N ASN A 35 -9.09 10.84 12.35
CA ASN A 35 -8.81 12.17 12.90
C ASN A 35 -9.04 13.24 11.82
N PRO A 36 -10.19 13.93 11.81
CA PRO A 36 -10.48 14.99 10.85
C PRO A 36 -9.43 16.10 10.80
N ILE A 37 -8.70 16.35 11.91
CA ILE A 37 -7.62 17.34 11.96
C ILE A 37 -6.41 16.89 11.13
N ASP A 38 -6.05 15.59 11.18
CA ASP A 38 -4.97 15.06 10.33
C ASP A 38 -5.33 15.19 8.83
N PHE A 39 -6.58 14.89 8.48
CA PHE A 39 -7.06 15.15 7.13
C PHE A 39 -6.95 16.63 6.75
N TYR A 40 -7.28 17.55 7.65
CA TYR A 40 -7.14 18.98 7.42
C TYR A 40 -5.68 19.36 7.16
N TYR A 41 -4.75 18.94 8.02
CA TYR A 41 -3.33 19.26 7.86
C TYR A 41 -2.76 18.67 6.57
N HIS A 42 -2.95 17.38 6.32
CA HIS A 42 -2.31 16.71 5.20
C HIS A 42 -3.04 16.92 3.86
N SER A 43 -4.38 16.82 3.85
CA SER A 43 -5.13 16.88 2.59
C SER A 43 -5.57 18.29 2.19
N ILE A 44 -5.90 19.17 3.16
CA ILE A 44 -6.35 20.54 2.88
C ILE A 44 -5.18 21.51 2.83
N LEU A 45 -4.32 21.51 3.86
CA LEU A 45 -3.17 22.41 3.93
C LEU A 45 -1.96 21.91 3.16
N GLY A 46 -1.87 20.61 2.89
CA GLY A 46 -0.73 20.01 2.20
C GLY A 46 0.55 19.97 3.05
N ILE A 47 0.41 19.96 4.37
CA ILE A 47 1.55 19.86 5.29
C ILE A 47 2.05 18.41 5.21
N PRO A 48 3.30 18.18 4.79
CA PRO A 48 3.86 16.83 4.77
C PRO A 48 4.11 16.34 6.21
N ASP A 49 4.14 15.01 6.39
CA ASP A 49 4.66 14.43 7.62
C ASP A 49 6.12 14.87 7.81
N GLU A 50 6.52 15.15 9.05
CA GLU A 50 7.92 15.46 9.35
C GLU A 50 8.80 14.29 8.94
N ASN A 51 9.68 14.51 7.98
CA ASN A 51 10.77 13.59 7.69
C ASN A 51 11.79 13.72 8.85
N GLN A 52 11.60 12.92 9.88
CA GLN A 52 12.62 12.78 10.92
C GLN A 52 13.87 12.19 10.28
N MET A 53 15.03 12.80 10.54
CA MET A 53 16.32 12.20 10.19
C MET A 53 16.44 10.87 10.94
N GLU A 54 16.42 9.78 10.19
CA GLU A 54 16.42 8.43 10.75
C GLU A 54 17.87 7.93 10.85
N GLU A 55 18.40 7.82 12.07
CA GLU A 55 19.64 7.07 12.29
C GLU A 55 19.44 5.55 12.08
N THR A 56 18.22 5.08 12.27
CA THR A 56 17.81 3.69 12.03
C THR A 56 16.68 3.70 11.00
N ILE A 57 16.75 2.77 10.04
CA ILE A 57 15.72 2.61 9.01
C ILE A 57 14.33 2.47 9.65
N ALA A 58 13.41 3.37 9.31
CA ALA A 58 12.05 3.34 9.81
C ALA A 58 11.18 2.30 9.07
N TYR A 59 10.03 1.97 9.66
CA TYR A 59 9.10 1.00 9.08
C TYR A 59 8.52 1.44 7.73
N ASN A 60 8.30 2.74 7.51
CA ASN A 60 7.83 3.30 6.25
C ASN A 60 8.88 3.16 5.15
N THR A 61 10.17 3.36 5.47
CA THR A 61 11.30 3.15 4.55
C THR A 61 11.42 1.69 4.17
N LEU A 62 11.38 0.77 5.15
CA LEU A 62 11.35 -0.68 4.90
C LEU A 62 10.17 -1.06 3.99
N GLY A 63 8.96 -0.56 4.29
CA GLY A 63 7.77 -0.79 3.48
C GLY A 63 7.97 -0.36 2.04
N SER A 64 8.42 0.87 1.85
CA SER A 64 8.66 1.44 0.51
C SER A 64 9.71 0.65 -0.28
N VAL A 65 10.78 0.17 0.36
CA VAL A 65 11.81 -0.65 -0.31
C VAL A 65 11.22 -1.98 -0.78
N ILE A 66 10.42 -2.64 0.06
CA ILE A 66 9.78 -3.91 -0.31
C ILE A 66 8.80 -3.71 -1.47
N HIS A 67 7.94 -2.69 -1.42
CA HIS A 67 7.00 -2.37 -2.51
C HIS A 67 7.73 -2.09 -3.82
N ASN A 68 8.73 -1.20 -3.82
CA ASN A 68 9.48 -0.86 -5.02
C ASN A 68 10.26 -2.07 -5.58
N THR A 69 10.80 -2.93 -4.71
CA THR A 69 11.49 -4.14 -5.15
C THR A 69 10.52 -5.12 -5.81
N LEU A 70 9.34 -5.32 -5.23
CA LEU A 70 8.32 -6.19 -5.82
C LEU A 70 7.79 -5.60 -7.14
N GLU A 71 7.62 -4.27 -7.21
CA GLU A 71 7.28 -3.58 -8.47
C GLU A 71 8.31 -3.91 -9.56
N ASP A 72 9.62 -3.67 -9.31
CA ASP A 72 10.68 -3.93 -10.30
C ASP A 72 10.76 -5.39 -10.72
N LEU A 73 10.47 -6.32 -9.80
CA LEU A 73 10.49 -7.75 -10.10
C LEU A 73 9.30 -8.21 -10.95
N TYR A 74 8.10 -7.69 -10.68
CA TYR A 74 6.88 -8.16 -11.36
C TYR A 74 6.49 -7.32 -12.57
N LYS A 75 6.88 -6.04 -12.64
CA LYS A 75 6.51 -5.15 -13.75
C LYS A 75 6.89 -5.69 -15.13
N PRO A 76 8.08 -6.29 -15.33
CA PRO A 76 8.44 -6.91 -16.62
C PRO A 76 7.60 -8.12 -17.00
N LEU A 77 6.84 -8.67 -16.05
CA LEU A 77 6.04 -9.89 -16.24
C LEU A 77 4.54 -9.59 -16.38
N GLU A 78 4.15 -8.32 -16.55
CA GLU A 78 2.75 -7.98 -16.82
C GLU A 78 2.22 -8.71 -18.04
N ASN A 79 0.99 -9.25 -17.93
CA ASN A 79 0.29 -10.10 -18.89
C ASN A 79 0.93 -11.47 -19.13
N MET A 80 1.94 -11.87 -18.38
CA MET A 80 2.63 -13.15 -18.49
C MET A 80 2.22 -14.11 -17.37
N GLU A 81 2.32 -15.41 -17.67
CA GLU A 81 2.22 -16.47 -16.66
C GLU A 81 3.56 -16.65 -15.97
N LEU A 82 3.52 -16.69 -14.63
CA LEU A 82 4.69 -17.01 -13.84
C LEU A 82 5.11 -18.46 -14.03
N ASN A 83 6.41 -18.67 -14.13
CA ASN A 83 7.01 -19.99 -14.22
C ASN A 83 8.24 -20.10 -13.29
N LYS A 84 8.72 -21.31 -13.11
CA LYS A 84 9.88 -21.61 -12.24
C LYS A 84 11.13 -20.81 -12.64
N LYS A 85 11.33 -20.55 -13.92
CA LYS A 85 12.49 -19.82 -14.44
C LYS A 85 12.41 -18.36 -14.00
N PHE A 86 11.26 -17.69 -14.20
CA PHE A 86 11.06 -16.31 -13.79
C PHE A 86 11.24 -16.12 -12.27
N ILE A 87 10.66 -17.03 -11.46
CA ILE A 87 10.83 -16.94 -9.99
C ILE A 87 12.31 -17.06 -9.59
N LYS A 88 13.08 -17.98 -10.18
CA LYS A 88 14.51 -18.11 -9.89
C LYS A 88 15.29 -16.87 -10.30
N GLU A 89 14.98 -16.28 -11.46
CA GLU A 89 15.60 -15.01 -11.91
C GLU A 89 15.28 -13.86 -10.94
N MET A 90 14.02 -13.73 -10.50
CA MET A 90 13.63 -12.73 -9.49
C MET A 90 14.37 -12.94 -8.16
N GLN A 91 14.48 -14.18 -7.68
CA GLN A 91 15.24 -14.48 -6.47
C GLN A 91 16.72 -14.07 -6.59
N GLY A 92 17.33 -14.29 -7.75
CA GLY A 92 18.71 -13.89 -8.04
C GLY A 92 18.92 -12.37 -8.06
N LYS A 93 17.91 -11.60 -8.50
CA LYS A 93 17.96 -10.14 -8.56
C LYS A 93 17.56 -9.44 -7.25
N THR A 94 16.93 -10.15 -6.33
CA THR A 94 16.34 -9.55 -5.11
C THR A 94 17.36 -8.74 -4.31
N ASP A 95 18.53 -9.30 -4.02
CA ASP A 95 19.51 -8.66 -3.14
C ASP A 95 20.06 -7.34 -3.73
N SER A 96 20.31 -7.32 -5.02
CA SER A 96 20.81 -6.11 -5.70
C SER A 96 19.76 -5.00 -5.72
N ILE A 97 18.49 -5.34 -5.99
CA ILE A 97 17.40 -4.36 -6.05
C ILE A 97 17.09 -3.81 -4.65
N VAL A 98 17.03 -4.68 -3.62
CA VAL A 98 16.84 -4.25 -2.24
C VAL A 98 17.94 -3.29 -1.79
N ASN A 99 19.21 -3.65 -2.05
CA ASN A 99 20.34 -2.79 -1.69
C ASN A 99 20.28 -1.43 -2.41
N LYS A 100 19.94 -1.42 -3.72
CA LYS A 100 19.74 -0.19 -4.50
C LYS A 100 18.71 0.72 -3.82
N TYR A 101 17.51 0.21 -3.50
CA TYR A 101 16.46 1.04 -2.91
C TYR A 101 16.77 1.50 -1.48
N PHE A 102 17.49 0.72 -0.67
CA PHE A 102 17.97 1.23 0.61
C PHE A 102 18.99 2.34 0.45
N GLN A 103 19.94 2.23 -0.50
CA GLN A 103 20.89 3.31 -0.78
C GLN A 103 20.22 4.59 -1.25
N GLU A 104 19.17 4.48 -2.08
CA GLU A 104 18.41 5.64 -2.57
C GLU A 104 17.56 6.32 -1.48
N LYS A 105 16.97 5.55 -0.56
CA LYS A 105 16.00 6.06 0.41
C LYS A 105 16.60 6.35 1.79
N PHE A 106 17.72 5.76 2.12
CA PHE A 106 18.40 5.90 3.41
C PHE A 106 19.82 6.43 3.21
N SER A 107 19.94 7.76 3.20
CA SER A 107 21.21 8.46 2.90
C SER A 107 22.10 8.68 4.13
N ILE A 108 21.60 8.48 5.33
CA ILE A 108 22.27 8.88 6.60
C ILE A 108 22.45 7.64 7.47
N GLY A 109 23.47 6.86 7.22
CA GLY A 109 23.81 5.74 8.09
C GLY A 109 24.44 4.56 7.35
N ASP A 110 25.08 3.69 8.11
CA ASP A 110 25.72 2.49 7.57
C ASP A 110 24.70 1.37 7.46
N LEU A 111 24.38 0.97 6.23
CA LEU A 111 23.48 -0.15 5.93
C LEU A 111 24.09 -1.52 6.29
N ASN A 112 25.42 -1.57 6.53
CA ASN A 112 26.15 -2.81 6.72
C ASN A 112 26.40 -3.13 8.20
N LYS A 113 25.83 -2.34 9.13
CA LYS A 113 26.07 -2.51 10.58
C LYS A 113 24.80 -2.43 11.40
N GLY A 114 24.84 -3.08 12.56
CA GLY A 114 23.84 -2.95 13.61
C GLY A 114 22.40 -3.27 13.16
N LYS A 115 21.46 -2.46 13.60
CA LYS A 115 20.03 -2.63 13.30
C LYS A 115 19.72 -2.49 11.81
N ASN A 116 20.43 -1.58 11.11
CA ASN A 116 20.19 -1.34 9.69
C ASN A 116 20.51 -2.58 8.86
N LEU A 117 21.62 -3.26 9.13
CA LEU A 117 21.94 -4.54 8.47
C LEU A 117 20.83 -5.58 8.69
N ILE A 118 20.32 -5.71 9.92
CA ILE A 118 19.24 -6.66 10.23
C ILE A 118 17.99 -6.32 9.43
N ILE A 119 17.65 -5.04 9.29
CA ILE A 119 16.46 -4.60 8.53
C ILE A 119 16.64 -4.88 7.03
N VAL A 120 17.81 -4.60 6.47
CA VAL A 120 18.15 -4.90 5.07
C VAL A 120 18.02 -6.40 4.80
N GLU A 121 18.63 -7.25 5.62
CA GLU A 121 18.57 -8.70 5.47
C GLU A 121 17.15 -9.24 5.68
N THR A 122 16.38 -8.63 6.59
CA THR A 122 14.96 -8.96 6.80
C THR A 122 14.13 -8.66 5.54
N ALA A 123 14.34 -7.52 4.89
CA ALA A 123 13.65 -7.18 3.64
C ALA A 123 13.96 -8.21 2.53
N LYS A 124 15.24 -8.56 2.35
CA LYS A 124 15.65 -9.60 1.39
C LYS A 124 14.97 -10.94 1.69
N LYS A 125 14.95 -11.33 2.97
CA LYS A 125 14.33 -12.58 3.40
C LYS A 125 12.82 -12.59 3.18
N TYR A 126 12.12 -11.48 3.44
CA TYR A 126 10.67 -11.39 3.20
C TYR A 126 10.35 -11.58 1.72
N ILE A 127 11.05 -10.89 0.83
CA ILE A 127 10.84 -11.01 -0.61
C ILE A 127 11.17 -12.42 -1.10
N LYS A 128 12.31 -12.98 -0.70
CA LYS A 128 12.69 -14.35 -1.08
C LYS A 128 11.68 -15.39 -0.59
N ASN A 129 11.15 -15.25 0.64
CA ASN A 129 10.11 -16.12 1.17
C ASN A 129 8.80 -16.00 0.39
N PHE A 130 8.42 -14.79 0.01
CA PHE A 130 7.25 -14.56 -0.82
C PHE A 130 7.39 -15.24 -2.19
N LEU A 131 8.52 -15.05 -2.86
CA LEU A 131 8.82 -15.72 -4.13
C LEU A 131 8.90 -17.24 -3.99
N LYS A 132 9.43 -17.74 -2.86
CA LYS A 132 9.46 -19.18 -2.57
C LYS A 132 8.05 -19.76 -2.42
N LYS A 133 7.14 -19.01 -1.77
CA LYS A 133 5.74 -19.42 -1.66
C LYS A 133 5.11 -19.56 -3.05
N GLU A 134 5.27 -18.58 -3.93
CA GLU A 134 4.74 -18.66 -5.29
C GLU A 134 5.36 -19.80 -6.11
N LEU A 135 6.65 -20.07 -5.91
CA LEU A 135 7.30 -21.23 -6.52
C LEU A 135 6.68 -22.55 -6.07
N ASN A 136 6.33 -22.65 -4.79
CA ASN A 136 5.65 -23.82 -4.26
C ASN A 136 4.23 -23.95 -4.85
N ASP A 137 3.47 -22.84 -4.89
CA ASP A 137 2.13 -22.81 -5.49
C ASP A 137 2.19 -23.30 -6.96
N ILE A 138 3.19 -22.84 -7.74
CA ILE A 138 3.41 -23.30 -9.13
C ILE A 138 3.83 -24.78 -9.18
N ASN A 139 4.63 -25.26 -8.24
CA ASN A 139 5.01 -26.67 -8.16
C ASN A 139 3.81 -27.59 -7.87
N GLU A 140 2.83 -27.09 -7.13
CA GLU A 140 1.57 -27.75 -6.79
C GLU A 140 0.52 -27.62 -7.92
N GLY A 141 0.87 -26.99 -9.04
CA GLY A 141 0.04 -26.91 -10.24
C GLY A 141 -0.77 -25.61 -10.36
N ALA A 142 -0.55 -24.61 -9.52
CA ALA A 142 -1.20 -23.31 -9.67
C ALA A 142 -0.71 -22.59 -10.93
N VAL A 143 -1.64 -22.07 -11.72
CA VAL A 143 -1.35 -21.19 -12.86
C VAL A 143 -1.55 -19.76 -12.40
N ILE A 144 -0.44 -19.01 -12.24
CA ILE A 144 -0.43 -17.62 -11.79
C ILE A 144 -0.11 -16.73 -12.98
N LYS A 145 -1.03 -15.83 -13.36
CA LYS A 145 -0.83 -14.83 -14.39
C LYS A 145 -0.83 -13.43 -13.79
N ILE A 146 0.24 -12.66 -14.03
CA ILE A 146 0.30 -11.25 -13.61
C ILE A 146 -0.54 -10.43 -14.57
N LEU A 147 -1.55 -9.73 -14.06
CA LEU A 147 -2.44 -8.90 -14.87
C LEU A 147 -2.00 -7.44 -14.87
N ALA A 148 -1.63 -6.90 -13.70
CA ALA A 148 -1.14 -5.54 -13.57
C ALA A 148 -0.29 -5.37 -12.31
N VAL A 149 0.66 -4.43 -12.35
CA VAL A 149 1.53 -4.05 -11.24
C VAL A 149 1.47 -2.55 -11.08
N GLU A 150 1.30 -2.05 -9.84
CA GLU A 150 1.20 -0.63 -9.52
C GLU A 150 0.11 0.08 -10.34
N LYS A 151 -1.02 -0.60 -10.51
CA LYS A 151 -2.12 -0.13 -11.36
C LYS A 151 -2.86 1.03 -10.71
N LYS A 152 -2.77 2.20 -11.33
CA LYS A 152 -3.62 3.34 -10.98
C LYS A 152 -5.03 3.11 -11.53
N PHE A 153 -6.02 3.45 -10.73
CA PHE A 153 -7.42 3.47 -11.15
C PHE A 153 -8.10 4.77 -10.72
N GLU A 154 -9.09 5.16 -11.48
CA GLU A 154 -10.04 6.21 -11.15
C GLU A 154 -11.43 5.72 -11.58
N THR A 155 -12.40 5.85 -10.71
CA THR A 155 -13.79 5.52 -10.99
C THR A 155 -14.72 6.48 -10.28
N SER A 156 -16.00 6.46 -10.61
CA SER A 156 -17.02 7.29 -9.97
C SER A 156 -18.09 6.42 -9.34
N VAL A 157 -18.43 6.74 -8.11
CA VAL A 157 -19.48 6.04 -7.35
C VAL A 157 -20.65 6.98 -7.06
N ASN A 158 -21.85 6.44 -7.05
CA ASN A 158 -23.06 7.12 -6.64
C ASN A 158 -23.44 6.62 -5.26
N LEU A 159 -23.28 7.46 -4.22
CA LEU A 159 -23.57 7.08 -2.84
C LEU A 159 -25.03 7.32 -2.45
N SER A 160 -25.68 8.32 -3.08
CA SER A 160 -27.08 8.65 -2.86
C SER A 160 -27.64 9.48 -4.02
N SER A 161 -28.94 9.79 -4.00
CA SER A 161 -29.55 10.70 -4.98
C SER A 161 -28.92 12.10 -5.02
N LYS A 162 -28.36 12.56 -3.88
CA LYS A 162 -27.69 13.87 -3.74
C LYS A 162 -26.17 13.80 -3.95
N LEU A 163 -25.54 12.64 -3.72
CA LEU A 163 -24.11 12.42 -3.83
C LEU A 163 -23.81 11.50 -5.01
N LYS A 164 -23.86 12.09 -6.21
CA LYS A 164 -23.56 11.40 -7.47
C LYS A 164 -22.18 11.75 -7.99
N ASN A 165 -21.60 10.85 -8.78
CA ASN A 165 -20.32 11.03 -9.46
C ASN A 165 -19.19 11.41 -8.50
N ILE A 166 -19.14 10.78 -7.34
CA ILE A 166 -18.02 10.95 -6.41
C ILE A 166 -16.84 10.16 -6.95
N LYS A 167 -15.80 10.87 -7.37
CA LYS A 167 -14.59 10.24 -7.86
C LYS A 167 -13.80 9.60 -6.73
N ILE A 168 -13.40 8.37 -6.95
CA ILE A 168 -12.44 7.64 -6.12
C ILE A 168 -11.27 7.22 -6.98
N ARG A 169 -10.08 7.23 -6.41
CA ARG A 169 -8.84 6.86 -7.08
C ARG A 169 -7.89 6.15 -6.14
N GLY A 170 -7.05 5.33 -6.71
CA GLY A 170 -6.05 4.61 -5.94
C GLY A 170 -4.98 4.01 -6.82
N LYS A 171 -4.10 3.26 -6.17
CA LYS A 171 -3.08 2.48 -6.81
C LYS A 171 -3.07 1.11 -6.14
N ILE A 172 -3.18 0.07 -6.94
CA ILE A 172 -3.19 -1.32 -6.50
C ILE A 172 -1.80 -1.88 -6.74
N ASP A 173 -1.18 -2.46 -5.72
CA ASP A 173 0.19 -2.95 -5.82
C ASP A 173 0.32 -4.04 -6.89
N ARG A 174 -0.59 -5.03 -6.89
CA ARG A 174 -0.61 -6.08 -7.91
C ARG A 174 -2.02 -6.63 -8.11
N ILE A 175 -2.35 -6.89 -9.36
CA ILE A 175 -3.52 -7.68 -9.76
C ILE A 175 -2.99 -8.92 -10.48
N ASP A 176 -3.41 -10.09 -10.06
CA ASP A 176 -3.09 -11.34 -10.74
C ASP A 176 -4.32 -12.25 -10.86
N SER A 177 -4.14 -13.35 -11.58
CA SER A 177 -5.12 -14.43 -11.66
C SER A 177 -4.47 -15.73 -11.25
N VAL A 178 -5.12 -16.48 -10.39
CA VAL A 178 -4.70 -17.84 -10.00
C VAL A 178 -5.79 -18.81 -10.43
N ASN A 179 -5.44 -19.74 -11.32
CA ASN A 179 -6.39 -20.70 -11.88
C ASN A 179 -7.67 -20.04 -12.44
N GLY A 180 -7.52 -18.86 -13.08
CA GLY A 180 -8.63 -18.10 -13.64
C GLY A 180 -9.36 -17.16 -12.64
N VAL A 181 -9.07 -17.23 -11.36
CA VAL A 181 -9.66 -16.35 -10.33
C VAL A 181 -8.79 -15.11 -10.14
N THR A 182 -9.33 -13.93 -10.40
CA THR A 182 -8.63 -12.65 -10.20
C THR A 182 -8.44 -12.35 -8.72
N ARG A 183 -7.23 -11.90 -8.35
CA ARG A 183 -6.89 -11.45 -7.00
C ARG A 183 -6.36 -10.01 -7.04
N VAL A 184 -6.76 -9.22 -6.06
CA VAL A 184 -6.19 -7.91 -5.76
C VAL A 184 -5.25 -8.09 -4.57
N ILE A 185 -4.00 -7.70 -4.73
CA ILE A 185 -2.95 -7.86 -3.73
C ILE A 185 -2.44 -6.50 -3.30
N ASP A 186 -2.36 -6.30 -2.01
CA ASP A 186 -1.78 -5.14 -1.34
C ASP A 186 -0.71 -5.65 -0.35
N TYR A 187 0.54 -5.23 -0.54
CA TYR A 187 1.66 -5.70 0.27
C TYR A 187 1.72 -4.95 1.60
N LYS A 188 1.69 -5.69 2.71
CA LYS A 188 1.76 -5.12 4.05
C LYS A 188 3.01 -5.64 4.78
N THR A 189 3.87 -4.72 5.17
CA THR A 189 5.14 -4.99 5.87
C THR A 189 5.07 -4.67 7.36
N GLY A 190 3.93 -4.18 7.84
CA GLY A 190 3.68 -3.82 9.24
C GLY A 190 3.38 -5.01 10.14
N ALA A 191 2.74 -4.73 11.27
CA ALA A 191 2.34 -5.75 12.22
C ALA A 191 1.44 -6.82 11.57
N GLN A 192 1.54 -8.05 12.08
CA GLN A 192 0.76 -9.19 11.57
C GLN A 192 -0.75 -8.87 11.59
N ILE A 193 -1.39 -8.98 10.44
CA ILE A 193 -2.85 -8.90 10.32
C ILE A 193 -3.42 -10.18 10.90
N LYS A 194 -4.20 -10.07 11.97
CA LYS A 194 -4.87 -11.22 12.56
C LYS A 194 -6.09 -11.58 11.71
N GLN A 195 -6.37 -12.87 11.57
CA GLN A 195 -7.53 -13.34 10.81
C GLN A 195 -8.86 -12.74 11.33
N GLY A 196 -8.95 -12.47 12.65
CA GLY A 196 -10.10 -11.79 13.26
C GLY A 196 -10.29 -10.35 12.79
N ASP A 197 -9.20 -9.67 12.38
CA ASP A 197 -9.26 -8.29 11.86
C ASP A 197 -9.82 -8.25 10.43
N LEU A 198 -9.97 -9.40 9.78
CA LEU A 198 -10.58 -9.55 8.45
C LEU A 198 -12.06 -10.01 8.52
N ASN A 199 -12.60 -10.23 9.70
CA ASN A 199 -14.01 -10.62 9.90
C ASN A 199 -14.84 -9.40 10.28
N ILE A 200 -15.71 -8.96 9.36
CA ILE A 200 -16.65 -7.87 9.57
C ILE A 200 -17.98 -8.48 10.03
N LYS A 201 -18.43 -8.11 11.24
CA LYS A 201 -19.77 -8.46 11.71
C LYS A 201 -20.81 -7.45 11.26
N GLU A 202 -20.44 -6.16 11.26
CA GLU A 202 -21.30 -5.05 10.87
C GLU A 202 -20.49 -4.00 10.11
N TYR A 203 -21.04 -3.44 9.04
CA TYR A 203 -20.32 -2.50 8.14
C TYR A 203 -19.90 -1.20 8.83
N ASN A 204 -20.64 -0.70 9.82
CA ASN A 204 -20.30 0.49 10.59
C ASN A 204 -18.96 0.34 11.36
N MET A 205 -18.61 -0.88 11.79
CA MET A 205 -17.35 -1.16 12.49
C MET A 205 -16.13 -0.78 11.65
N ILE A 206 -16.24 -0.81 10.31
CA ILE A 206 -15.12 -0.44 9.41
C ILE A 206 -14.69 1.01 9.60
N THR A 207 -15.63 1.89 9.94
CA THR A 207 -15.39 3.32 10.14
C THR A 207 -15.14 3.69 11.60
N GLU A 208 -15.53 2.83 12.55
CA GLU A 208 -15.42 3.11 13.98
C GLU A 208 -14.10 2.62 14.59
N ASP A 209 -13.55 1.51 14.09
CA ASP A 209 -12.36 0.89 14.69
C ASP A 209 -11.18 0.84 13.69
N LYS A 210 -10.04 1.39 14.14
CA LYS A 210 -8.79 1.45 13.37
C LYS A 210 -8.30 0.09 12.88
N LYS A 211 -8.61 -1.01 13.58
CA LYS A 211 -8.18 -2.37 13.18
C LYS A 211 -8.73 -2.79 11.82
N TYR A 212 -9.89 -2.26 11.40
CA TYR A 212 -10.50 -2.57 10.11
C TYR A 212 -9.98 -1.73 8.92
N SER A 213 -8.93 -0.93 9.12
CA SER A 213 -8.36 -0.08 8.07
C SER A 213 -7.89 -0.86 6.84
N ASN A 214 -7.35 -2.07 7.04
CA ASN A 214 -6.91 -2.93 5.94
C ASN A 214 -8.10 -3.46 5.14
N ILE A 215 -9.20 -3.80 5.81
CA ILE A 215 -10.44 -4.20 5.14
C ILE A 215 -11.03 -3.03 4.35
N PHE A 216 -11.08 -1.84 4.95
CA PHE A 216 -11.55 -0.64 4.25
C PHE A 216 -10.78 -0.44 2.94
N GLN A 217 -9.45 -0.58 2.99
CA GLN A 217 -8.60 -0.45 1.81
C GLN A 217 -8.88 -1.54 0.76
N LEU A 218 -9.05 -2.80 1.18
CA LEU A 218 -9.40 -3.90 0.26
C LEU A 218 -10.76 -3.67 -0.40
N LEU A 219 -11.79 -3.31 0.39
CA LEU A 219 -13.12 -3.01 -0.14
C LEU A 219 -13.12 -1.79 -1.08
N PHE A 220 -12.22 -0.84 -0.84
CA PHE A 220 -12.05 0.31 -1.71
C PHE A 220 -11.49 -0.05 -3.09
N TYR A 221 -10.78 -1.20 -3.20
CA TYR A 221 -10.17 -1.69 -4.44
C TYR A 221 -11.06 -2.69 -5.20
N CYS A 222 -12.11 -3.22 -4.57
CA CYS A 222 -13.07 -4.14 -5.18
C CYS A 222 -14.28 -3.41 -5.75
#